data_c71b85f6eda45f874d16ae89bb6566a8
#
_entry.id   c71b85f6eda45f874d16ae89bb6566a8
#
_cell.length_a   1.000
_cell.length_b   1.000
_cell.length_c   1.000
_cell.angle_alpha   90.00
_cell.angle_beta   90.00
_cell.angle_gamma   90.00
#
_symmetry.space_group_name_H-M   'P 1'
#
loop_
_entity.id
_entity.type
_entity.pdbx_description
1 polymer ?
#
loop_
_entity_poly.entity_id
_entity_poly.type
_entity_poly.pdbx_seq_one_letter_code
_entity_poly.pdbx_strand_id
1 'polypeptide(L)'
;MKKGKKRLLPGWICLLLSLCMVTAASAETDGTPIQPCHQVTMTEQKSTAQSGASISVWHITTALGTVDAELNALADDYAAQITPALQKPGKERTQNSALTVRILHSRTGMSWMSFMVQARLEYHRQIQQVRFTTRTYDMLTGQRITLADIFPADSPAWTLISQTVRDTANAYYPDETPDAAAVEALCENLAQADFMLYGMSLVIALPSVYENHPQLMQATLYYPQIRAYMTEEAQRQTDNASLYRFCALTYDDGPNQWITPHVLDALMQTGARATFFLVGSRVSDFAYLARQEHDEGHAIATHFYEHLYANQEQSGKFRAMYDKVNRAHIAAIGIAPAYARAPGGQWQRMGSYGVGWPLIQWTAEAQDWSGGDQGPDAYRTANTIAASTKDGGIILMHDMKINSAKATEMFIPKLEERGFMLLTVDELFAKDGVTLEANQAYWRCLDGVTTQY
;
A
#
# COMPACT_ATOMS: atom_id res chain seq x y z
N MET A 1 63.04 40.86 20.39
CA MET A 1 62.34 42.17 20.43
C MET A 1 61.39 42.21 19.22
N LYS A 2 60.20 42.68 19.43
CA LYS A 2 59.06 42.95 18.57
C LYS A 2 57.98 41.83 18.49
N LYS A 3 56.94 42.09 19.29
CA LYS A 3 55.64 41.43 19.31
C LYS A 3 54.85 41.72 18.04
N GLY A 4 54.31 40.68 17.38
CA GLY A 4 53.34 40.78 16.30
C GLY A 4 51.97 40.29 16.76
N LYS A 5 51.02 41.20 16.82
CA LYS A 5 49.62 40.96 17.16
C LYS A 5 48.91 40.14 16.08
N LYS A 6 48.33 39.02 16.43
CA LYS A 6 47.36 38.31 15.58
C LYS A 6 45.99 38.97 15.72
N ARG A 7 45.47 39.49 14.62
CA ARG A 7 44.07 39.91 14.48
C ARG A 7 43.21 38.70 14.20
N LEU A 8 42.17 38.51 15.02
CA LEU A 8 41.06 37.58 14.74
C LEU A 8 40.15 38.25 13.69
N LEU A 9 39.84 37.50 12.62
CA LEU A 9 38.78 37.79 11.67
C LEU A 9 37.56 36.96 12.03
N PRO A 10 36.32 37.50 11.93
CA PRO A 10 35.10 36.81 12.29
C PRO A 10 34.70 35.79 11.21
N GLY A 11 34.26 34.62 11.68
CA GLY A 11 33.80 33.54 10.84
C GLY A 11 32.54 33.92 10.07
N TRP A 12 32.60 33.74 8.78
CA TRP A 12 31.44 33.73 7.89
C TRP A 12 30.86 32.33 7.87
N ILE A 13 29.61 32.22 8.35
CA ILE A 13 28.79 31.00 8.14
C ILE A 13 28.38 31.02 6.66
N CYS A 14 28.99 30.16 5.87
CA CYS A 14 28.48 29.85 4.51
C CYS A 14 27.27 28.96 4.65
N LEU A 15 26.10 29.55 4.51
CA LEU A 15 24.85 28.83 4.23
C LEU A 15 24.92 28.39 2.75
N LEU A 16 25.25 27.13 2.50
CA LEU A 16 25.16 26.55 1.17
C LEU A 16 23.67 26.21 0.90
N LEU A 17 22.94 27.18 0.35
CA LEU A 17 21.71 26.93 -0.40
C LEU A 17 22.13 26.28 -1.72
N SER A 18 22.06 24.96 -1.80
CA SER A 18 22.16 24.25 -3.07
C SER A 18 20.87 24.48 -3.87
N LEU A 19 20.92 25.47 -4.75
CA LEU A 19 19.92 25.72 -5.76
C LEU A 19 20.04 24.61 -6.79
N CYS A 20 19.18 23.57 -6.74
CA CYS A 20 19.03 22.60 -7.82
C CYS A 20 18.39 23.31 -9.02
N MET A 21 19.19 23.79 -9.96
CA MET A 21 18.70 24.14 -11.29
C MET A 21 18.40 22.84 -12.06
N VAL A 22 17.12 22.58 -12.26
CA VAL A 22 16.69 21.53 -13.19
C VAL A 22 16.82 22.09 -14.60
N THR A 23 17.87 21.70 -15.32
CA THR A 23 17.93 21.86 -16.78
C THR A 23 17.20 20.67 -17.39
N ALA A 24 16.11 20.93 -18.10
CA ALA A 24 15.47 19.92 -18.94
C ALA A 24 16.44 19.52 -20.05
N ALA A 25 17.16 18.43 -19.85
CA ALA A 25 17.90 17.74 -20.91
C ALA A 25 17.22 16.39 -21.11
N SER A 26 16.97 16.03 -22.35
CA SER A 26 16.60 14.68 -22.75
C SER A 26 17.69 13.73 -22.25
N ALA A 27 17.45 13.06 -21.14
CA ALA A 27 18.41 12.18 -20.51
C ALA A 27 18.30 10.80 -21.16
N GLU A 28 19.32 10.40 -21.88
CA GLU A 28 19.77 9.01 -21.82
C GLU A 28 20.00 8.70 -20.34
N THR A 29 19.23 7.80 -19.77
CA THR A 29 19.35 7.43 -18.34
C THR A 29 20.66 6.66 -18.18
N ASP A 30 21.70 7.33 -17.71
CA ASP A 30 23.00 6.74 -17.37
C ASP A 30 22.96 5.89 -16.09
N GLY A 31 21.77 5.58 -15.58
CA GLY A 31 21.59 4.77 -14.38
C GLY A 31 21.90 5.51 -13.06
N THR A 32 21.98 6.84 -13.08
CA THR A 32 22.14 7.62 -11.84
C THR A 32 20.87 7.48 -11.00
N PRO A 33 20.95 7.01 -9.74
CA PRO A 33 19.76 6.86 -8.90
C PRO A 33 19.08 8.20 -8.67
N ILE A 34 17.78 8.27 -8.93
CA ILE A 34 16.98 9.43 -8.53
C ILE A 34 16.94 9.38 -6.99
N GLN A 35 17.66 10.27 -6.34
CA GLN A 35 17.59 10.40 -4.88
C GLN A 35 16.19 10.85 -4.49
N PRO A 36 15.45 10.10 -3.69
CA PRO A 36 14.17 10.59 -3.18
C PRO A 36 14.44 11.83 -2.35
N CYS A 37 13.83 12.95 -2.72
CA CYS A 37 14.00 14.20 -1.97
C CYS A 37 13.39 14.16 -0.57
N HIS A 38 12.77 13.05 -0.14
CA HIS A 38 12.02 13.00 1.11
C HIS A 38 12.23 11.66 1.81
N GLN A 39 13.03 11.70 2.87
CA GLN A 39 13.08 10.63 3.85
C GLN A 39 11.96 10.84 4.86
N VAL A 40 11.17 9.81 5.11
CA VAL A 40 10.21 9.74 6.20
C VAL A 40 10.81 8.88 7.29
N THR A 41 10.86 9.38 8.52
CA THR A 41 11.22 8.61 9.70
C THR A 41 9.98 8.47 10.57
N MET A 42 9.77 7.29 11.13
CA MET A 42 8.60 7.01 11.96
C MET A 42 8.99 6.59 13.36
N THR A 43 8.20 7.00 14.34
CA THR A 43 8.34 6.61 15.74
C THR A 43 7.00 6.17 16.30
N GLU A 44 7.00 5.05 17.02
CA GLU A 44 5.80 4.49 17.65
C GLU A 44 5.78 4.86 19.14
N GLN A 45 4.65 5.41 19.60
CA GLN A 45 4.37 5.65 21.01
C GLN A 45 3.37 4.61 21.50
N LYS A 46 3.80 3.78 22.45
CA LYS A 46 2.96 2.75 23.07
C LYS A 46 2.50 3.16 24.45
N SER A 47 1.23 2.93 24.73
CA SER A 47 0.64 3.09 26.05
C SER A 47 -0.43 2.03 26.28
N THR A 48 -0.98 2.01 27.48
CA THR A 48 -2.04 1.08 27.85
C THR A 48 -3.17 1.86 28.50
N ALA A 49 -4.39 1.65 28.04
CA ALA A 49 -5.59 2.23 28.64
C ALA A 49 -5.82 1.65 30.05
N GLN A 50 -6.59 2.34 30.90
CA GLN A 50 -6.96 1.82 32.24
C GLN A 50 -7.65 0.45 32.20
N SER A 51 -8.31 0.13 31.11
CA SER A 51 -8.92 -1.17 30.85
C SER A 51 -7.92 -2.31 30.55
N GLY A 52 -6.64 -2.00 30.32
CA GLY A 52 -5.62 -2.94 29.84
C GLY A 52 -5.52 -3.06 28.33
N ALA A 53 -6.33 -2.32 27.55
CA ALA A 53 -6.25 -2.30 26.10
C ALA A 53 -4.95 -1.61 25.64
N SER A 54 -4.34 -2.09 24.54
CA SER A 54 -3.15 -1.47 23.96
C SER A 54 -3.51 -0.23 23.16
N ILE A 55 -2.66 0.79 23.23
CA ILE A 55 -2.74 1.99 22.39
C ILE A 55 -1.38 2.18 21.73
N SER A 56 -1.38 2.25 20.40
CA SER A 56 -0.20 2.52 19.58
C SER A 56 -0.50 3.70 18.67
N VAL A 57 0.34 4.74 18.75
CA VAL A 57 0.24 5.96 17.93
C VAL A 57 1.58 6.17 17.22
N TRP A 58 1.55 6.21 15.91
CA TRP A 58 2.71 6.48 15.09
C TRP A 58 2.79 7.97 14.75
N HIS A 59 4.01 8.51 14.84
CA HIS A 59 4.36 9.87 14.43
C HIS A 59 5.40 9.82 13.33
N ILE A 60 5.42 10.88 12.51
CA ILE A 60 6.38 11.02 11.42
C ILE A 60 7.31 12.20 11.63
N THR A 61 8.46 12.12 10.98
CA THR A 61 9.39 13.24 10.79
C THR A 61 9.84 13.22 9.33
N THR A 62 9.66 14.36 8.66
CA THR A 62 10.09 14.61 7.28
C THR A 62 11.06 15.79 7.24
N ALA A 63 11.41 16.25 6.05
CA ALA A 63 12.18 17.49 5.90
C ALA A 63 11.35 18.77 6.20
N LEU A 64 10.01 18.66 6.33
CA LEU A 64 9.10 19.78 6.50
C LEU A 64 8.37 19.70 7.85
N GLY A 65 8.89 20.38 8.86
CA GLY A 65 8.31 20.39 10.21
C GLY A 65 6.87 20.89 10.29
N THR A 66 6.38 21.67 9.32
CA THR A 66 4.96 22.10 9.23
C THR A 66 4.04 20.93 8.83
N VAL A 67 4.49 20.08 7.92
CA VAL A 67 3.78 18.86 7.52
C VAL A 67 3.77 17.87 8.70
N ASP A 68 4.92 17.67 9.34
CA ASP A 68 5.06 16.81 10.52
C ASP A 68 4.10 17.24 11.63
N ALA A 69 4.04 18.54 11.94
CA ALA A 69 3.19 19.07 12.99
C ALA A 69 1.70 18.84 12.70
N GLU A 70 1.25 19.03 11.45
CA GLU A 70 -0.15 18.77 11.07
C GLU A 70 -0.51 17.29 11.18
N LEU A 71 0.31 16.40 10.61
CA LEU A 71 0.01 14.97 10.57
C LEU A 71 0.09 14.31 11.96
N ASN A 72 1.09 14.70 12.76
CA ASN A 72 1.22 14.20 14.13
C ASN A 72 0.08 14.72 15.03
N ALA A 73 -0.36 15.97 14.85
CA ALA A 73 -1.50 16.51 15.57
C ALA A 73 -2.82 15.77 15.20
N LEU A 74 -3.01 15.39 13.94
CA LEU A 74 -4.15 14.56 13.52
C LEU A 74 -4.10 13.16 14.17
N ALA A 75 -2.92 12.56 14.26
CA ALA A 75 -2.77 11.26 14.91
C ALA A 75 -3.09 11.32 16.40
N ASP A 76 -2.59 12.34 17.10
CA ASP A 76 -2.87 12.58 18.51
C ASP A 76 -4.35 12.90 18.77
N ASP A 77 -5.00 13.68 17.90
CA ASP A 77 -6.42 14.00 17.98
C ASP A 77 -7.29 12.75 17.82
N TYR A 78 -6.99 11.88 16.87
CA TYR A 78 -7.68 10.60 16.72
C TYR A 78 -7.49 9.71 17.95
N ALA A 79 -6.28 9.63 18.47
CA ALA A 79 -6.02 8.87 19.71
C ALA A 79 -6.82 9.43 20.88
N ALA A 80 -6.84 10.76 21.07
CA ALA A 80 -7.56 11.42 22.13
C ALA A 80 -9.09 11.21 22.05
N GLN A 81 -9.65 11.27 20.84
CA GLN A 81 -11.09 11.12 20.63
C GLN A 81 -11.57 9.67 20.83
N ILE A 82 -10.75 8.67 20.49
CA ILE A 82 -11.14 7.25 20.51
C ILE A 82 -10.79 6.57 21.85
N THR A 83 -9.70 6.99 22.51
CA THR A 83 -9.26 6.40 23.79
C THR A 83 -10.37 6.30 24.84
N PRO A 84 -11.31 7.26 25.03
CA PRO A 84 -12.40 7.12 25.99
C PRO A 84 -13.31 5.88 25.76
N ALA A 85 -13.42 5.40 24.52
CA ALA A 85 -14.17 4.18 24.23
C ALA A 85 -13.50 2.93 24.82
N LEU A 86 -12.17 2.92 24.96
CA LEU A 86 -11.41 1.83 25.58
C LEU A 86 -11.46 1.85 27.13
N GLN A 87 -11.87 2.96 27.73
CA GLN A 87 -11.86 3.12 29.18
C GLN A 87 -13.11 2.59 29.89
N LYS A 88 -14.15 2.18 29.14
CA LYS A 88 -15.39 1.67 29.76
C LYS A 88 -15.14 0.33 30.45
N PRO A 89 -15.36 0.23 31.79
CA PRO A 89 -15.08 -0.98 32.52
C PRO A 89 -16.05 -2.10 32.14
N GLY A 90 -15.50 -3.22 31.73
CA GLY A 90 -16.18 -4.48 31.51
C GLY A 90 -15.12 -5.55 31.30
N LYS A 91 -15.01 -6.49 32.23
CA LYS A 91 -13.97 -7.54 32.23
C LYS A 91 -13.88 -8.34 30.91
N GLU A 92 -14.93 -8.36 30.11
CA GLU A 92 -14.97 -9.10 28.82
C GLU A 92 -14.45 -8.28 27.63
N ARG A 93 -14.35 -6.95 27.75
CA ARG A 93 -13.98 -6.07 26.60
C ARG A 93 -12.49 -5.73 26.51
N THR A 94 -11.67 -6.14 27.46
CA THR A 94 -10.27 -5.67 27.58
C THR A 94 -9.25 -6.63 26.99
N GLN A 95 -9.53 -7.92 26.93
CA GLN A 95 -8.62 -8.87 26.32
C GLN A 95 -8.64 -8.72 24.78
N ASN A 96 -7.45 -8.51 24.17
CA ASN A 96 -7.26 -8.31 22.74
C ASN A 96 -8.01 -7.07 22.17
N SER A 97 -8.17 -6.01 22.98
CA SER A 97 -8.65 -4.71 22.49
C SER A 97 -7.47 -3.79 22.22
N ALA A 98 -7.53 -3.05 21.13
CA ALA A 98 -6.47 -2.16 20.71
C ALA A 98 -7.00 -0.91 20.01
N LEU A 99 -6.32 0.20 20.22
CA LEU A 99 -6.36 1.38 19.35
C LEU A 99 -5.02 1.50 18.66
N THR A 100 -5.03 1.51 17.35
CA THR A 100 -3.84 1.76 16.55
C THR A 100 -4.07 2.98 15.67
N VAL A 101 -3.17 3.96 15.74
CA VAL A 101 -3.14 5.11 14.84
C VAL A 101 -1.87 5.02 14.02
N ARG A 102 -2.00 4.93 12.70
CA ARG A 102 -0.91 4.78 11.74
C ARG A 102 -0.90 5.96 10.78
N ILE A 103 0.28 6.31 10.28
CA ILE A 103 0.45 7.30 9.23
C ILE A 103 1.06 6.61 8.02
N LEU A 104 0.22 6.29 7.05
CA LEU A 104 0.65 5.69 5.78
C LEU A 104 1.14 6.81 4.87
N HIS A 105 2.09 6.54 4.00
CA HIS A 105 2.57 7.51 3.02
C HIS A 105 2.90 6.88 1.67
N SER A 106 2.87 7.69 0.64
CA SER A 106 3.29 7.31 -0.71
C SER A 106 3.81 8.52 -1.46
N ARG A 107 4.82 8.34 -2.28
CA ARG A 107 5.35 9.39 -3.16
C ARG A 107 4.85 9.24 -4.58
N THR A 108 4.75 10.36 -5.28
CA THR A 108 4.42 10.44 -6.70
C THR A 108 5.25 11.53 -7.34
N GLY A 109 5.86 11.22 -8.49
CA GLY A 109 6.75 12.13 -9.18
C GLY A 109 7.99 12.48 -8.37
N MET A 110 8.41 13.74 -8.49
CA MET A 110 9.63 14.25 -7.88
C MET A 110 9.40 14.81 -6.48
N SER A 111 8.23 15.38 -6.19
CA SER A 111 8.02 16.16 -4.97
C SER A 111 6.70 15.92 -4.24
N TRP A 112 5.73 15.27 -4.87
CA TRP A 112 4.44 15.05 -4.21
C TRP A 112 4.47 13.83 -3.30
N MET A 113 3.93 14.01 -2.10
CA MET A 113 3.69 12.92 -1.16
C MET A 113 2.27 12.97 -0.62
N SER A 114 1.62 11.84 -0.65
CA SER A 114 0.32 11.62 -0.03
C SER A 114 0.50 10.90 1.30
N PHE A 115 -0.28 11.31 2.31
CA PHE A 115 -0.30 10.73 3.64
C PHE A 115 -1.74 10.38 4.01
N MET A 116 -1.92 9.28 4.72
CA MET A 116 -3.18 8.91 5.36
C MET A 116 -2.94 8.67 6.85
N VAL A 117 -3.54 9.51 7.68
CA VAL A 117 -3.64 9.25 9.13
C VAL A 117 -4.87 8.37 9.32
N GLN A 118 -4.66 7.14 9.80
CA GLN A 118 -5.72 6.15 10.00
C GLN A 118 -5.74 5.68 11.44
N ALA A 119 -6.90 5.74 12.08
CA ALA A 119 -7.13 5.19 13.40
C ALA A 119 -8.09 4.00 13.32
N ARG A 120 -7.72 2.91 13.98
CA ARG A 120 -8.49 1.67 14.04
C ARG A 120 -8.70 1.22 15.48
N LEU A 121 -9.96 1.06 15.85
CA LEU A 121 -10.39 0.53 17.15
C LEU A 121 -10.82 -0.91 16.98
N GLU A 122 -10.26 -1.81 17.77
CA GLU A 122 -10.58 -3.23 17.78
C GLU A 122 -11.00 -3.69 19.16
N TYR A 123 -12.03 -4.55 19.20
CA TYR A 123 -12.39 -5.36 20.36
C TYR A 123 -12.36 -6.85 20.01
N HIS A 124 -11.62 -7.64 20.76
CA HIS A 124 -11.47 -9.08 20.47
C HIS A 124 -11.07 -9.39 19.02
N ARG A 125 -10.19 -8.57 18.45
CA ARG A 125 -9.77 -8.65 17.04
C ARG A 125 -10.89 -8.41 16.01
N GLN A 126 -11.99 -7.80 16.45
CA GLN A 126 -13.04 -7.31 15.56
C GLN A 126 -12.93 -5.80 15.43
N ILE A 127 -12.88 -5.30 14.23
CA ILE A 127 -12.82 -3.86 13.95
C ILE A 127 -14.18 -3.25 14.31
N GLN A 128 -14.16 -2.26 15.19
CA GLN A 128 -15.33 -1.53 15.64
C GLN A 128 -15.46 -0.18 14.96
N GLN A 129 -14.33 0.42 14.62
CA GLN A 129 -14.29 1.73 14.01
C GLN A 129 -13.01 1.89 13.22
N VAL A 130 -13.14 2.49 12.03
CA VAL A 130 -12.03 3.03 11.24
C VAL A 130 -12.30 4.51 11.03
N ARG A 131 -11.29 5.35 11.27
CA ARG A 131 -11.26 6.77 10.89
C ARG A 131 -10.02 7.02 10.09
N PHE A 132 -10.12 7.90 9.12
CA PHE A 132 -8.98 8.30 8.32
C PHE A 132 -9.13 9.75 7.86
N THR A 133 -8.00 10.34 7.52
CA THR A 133 -7.90 11.63 6.83
C THR A 133 -6.67 11.58 5.97
N THR A 134 -6.78 12.03 4.72
CA THR A 134 -5.65 12.10 3.80
C THR A 134 -5.14 13.52 3.62
N ARG A 135 -3.86 13.66 3.35
CA ARG A 135 -3.18 14.91 3.03
C ARG A 135 -2.14 14.66 1.95
N THR A 136 -2.16 15.46 0.92
CA THR A 136 -1.12 15.45 -0.13
C THR A 136 -0.40 16.77 -0.14
N TYR A 137 0.92 16.75 -0.20
CA TYR A 137 1.77 17.94 -0.22
C TYR A 137 2.80 17.87 -1.34
N ASP A 138 3.13 19.04 -1.86
CA ASP A 138 4.41 19.25 -2.53
C ASP A 138 5.48 19.42 -1.45
N MET A 139 6.37 18.45 -1.32
CA MET A 139 7.39 18.41 -0.27
C MET A 139 8.54 19.39 -0.49
N LEU A 140 8.64 20.04 -1.66
CA LEU A 140 9.59 21.13 -1.89
C LEU A 140 9.10 22.47 -1.31
N THR A 141 7.78 22.69 -1.37
CA THR A 141 7.18 23.98 -0.99
C THR A 141 6.38 23.92 0.30
N GLY A 142 5.93 22.71 0.72
CA GLY A 142 4.98 22.53 1.81
C GLY A 142 3.54 22.86 1.41
N GLN A 143 3.28 23.14 0.12
CA GLN A 143 1.93 23.43 -0.36
C GLN A 143 1.07 22.17 -0.30
N ARG A 144 -0.14 22.32 0.26
CA ARG A 144 -1.16 21.25 0.22
C ARG A 144 -1.74 21.13 -1.18
N ILE A 145 -1.87 19.91 -1.67
CA ILE A 145 -2.45 19.55 -2.97
C ILE A 145 -3.84 18.95 -2.73
N THR A 146 -4.83 19.42 -3.47
CA THR A 146 -6.21 18.95 -3.46
C THR A 146 -6.58 18.35 -4.82
N LEU A 147 -7.73 17.67 -4.92
CA LEU A 147 -8.19 17.16 -6.22
C LEU A 147 -8.49 18.31 -7.20
N ALA A 148 -8.82 19.52 -6.72
CA ALA A 148 -9.01 20.71 -7.56
C ALA A 148 -7.66 21.24 -8.13
N ASP A 149 -6.52 20.95 -7.51
CA ASP A 149 -5.19 21.25 -8.06
C ASP A 149 -4.78 20.22 -9.13
N ILE A 150 -5.34 19.00 -9.05
CA ILE A 150 -5.08 17.91 -9.98
C ILE A 150 -5.97 18.02 -11.23
N PHE A 151 -7.26 18.32 -11.07
CA PHE A 151 -8.22 18.37 -12.17
C PHE A 151 -8.86 19.75 -12.29
N PRO A 152 -8.86 20.35 -13.49
CA PRO A 152 -9.63 21.58 -13.76
C PRO A 152 -11.11 21.42 -13.38
N ALA A 153 -11.77 22.51 -13.03
CA ALA A 153 -13.16 22.48 -12.57
C ALA A 153 -14.16 21.93 -13.62
N ASP A 154 -13.86 22.11 -14.90
CA ASP A 154 -14.63 21.63 -16.06
C ASP A 154 -14.11 20.29 -16.61
N SER A 155 -13.18 19.63 -15.91
CA SER A 155 -12.57 18.39 -16.37
C SER A 155 -13.58 17.24 -16.45
N PRO A 156 -13.57 16.44 -17.54
CA PRO A 156 -14.36 15.20 -17.63
C PRO A 156 -14.00 14.18 -16.54
N ALA A 157 -12.84 14.31 -15.90
CA ALA A 157 -12.40 13.44 -14.81
C ALA A 157 -13.41 13.39 -13.66
N TRP A 158 -14.12 14.49 -13.37
CA TRP A 158 -15.11 14.53 -12.28
C TRP A 158 -16.25 13.53 -12.50
N THR A 159 -16.73 13.40 -13.73
CA THR A 159 -17.73 12.39 -14.08
C THR A 159 -17.18 10.98 -13.92
N LEU A 160 -15.93 10.73 -14.38
CA LEU A 160 -15.28 9.43 -14.25
C LEU A 160 -15.04 9.05 -12.79
N ILE A 161 -14.55 9.98 -11.97
CA ILE A 161 -14.33 9.77 -10.52
C ILE A 161 -15.67 9.46 -9.84
N SER A 162 -16.72 10.25 -10.11
CA SER A 162 -18.05 10.04 -9.55
C SER A 162 -18.61 8.67 -9.91
N GLN A 163 -18.46 8.25 -11.17
CA GLN A 163 -18.88 6.91 -11.60
C GLN A 163 -18.07 5.82 -10.89
N THR A 164 -16.75 5.97 -10.79
CA THR A 164 -15.87 5.00 -10.10
C THR A 164 -16.25 4.88 -8.60
N VAL A 165 -16.61 5.98 -7.94
CA VAL A 165 -17.10 5.97 -6.56
C VAL A 165 -18.40 5.15 -6.44
N ARG A 166 -19.38 5.36 -7.33
CA ARG A 166 -20.64 4.60 -7.34
C ARG A 166 -20.40 3.11 -7.63
N ASP A 167 -19.58 2.81 -8.63
CA ASP A 167 -19.25 1.43 -9.01
C ASP A 167 -18.54 0.71 -7.86
N THR A 168 -17.60 1.40 -7.20
CA THR A 168 -16.92 0.89 -6.02
C THR A 168 -17.91 0.62 -4.88
N ALA A 169 -18.79 1.58 -4.57
CA ALA A 169 -19.80 1.39 -3.53
C ALA A 169 -20.67 0.15 -3.79
N ASN A 170 -21.07 -0.08 -5.03
CA ASN A 170 -21.89 -1.23 -5.41
C ASN A 170 -21.11 -2.57 -5.51
N ALA A 171 -19.77 -2.52 -5.63
CA ALA A 171 -18.94 -3.73 -5.73
C ALA A 171 -18.62 -4.34 -4.36
N TYR A 172 -18.60 -3.52 -3.29
CA TYR A 172 -18.41 -4.04 -1.94
C TYR A 172 -19.68 -4.74 -1.46
N TYR A 173 -19.52 -5.82 -0.72
CA TYR A 173 -20.62 -6.62 -0.16
C TYR A 173 -21.75 -6.89 -1.15
N PRO A 174 -21.50 -7.68 -2.22
CA PRO A 174 -22.42 -7.81 -3.36
C PRO A 174 -23.81 -8.33 -3.02
N ASP A 175 -24.01 -8.90 -1.84
CA ASP A 175 -25.29 -9.37 -1.31
C ASP A 175 -26.02 -8.31 -0.43
N GLU A 176 -25.43 -7.11 -0.26
CA GLU A 176 -25.98 -6.02 0.54
C GLU A 176 -26.23 -4.77 -0.32
N THR A 177 -27.03 -3.85 0.17
CA THR A 177 -27.31 -2.59 -0.52
C THR A 177 -26.59 -1.45 0.20
N PRO A 178 -25.74 -0.65 -0.51
CA PRO A 178 -25.13 0.53 0.08
C PRO A 178 -26.17 1.62 0.40
N ASP A 179 -25.83 2.48 1.36
CA ASP A 179 -26.62 3.70 1.60
C ASP A 179 -26.49 4.65 0.40
N ALA A 180 -27.54 4.71 -0.42
CA ALA A 180 -27.54 5.51 -1.63
C ALA A 180 -27.39 7.02 -1.34
N ALA A 181 -27.92 7.53 -0.22
CA ALA A 181 -27.78 8.94 0.14
C ALA A 181 -26.33 9.25 0.53
N ALA A 182 -25.67 8.35 1.26
CA ALA A 182 -24.26 8.48 1.58
C ALA A 182 -23.37 8.44 0.32
N VAL A 183 -23.66 7.56 -0.63
CA VAL A 183 -22.92 7.48 -1.92
C VAL A 183 -23.07 8.80 -2.71
N GLU A 184 -24.29 9.34 -2.83
CA GLU A 184 -24.49 10.60 -3.55
C GLU A 184 -23.83 11.79 -2.84
N ALA A 185 -23.87 11.85 -1.51
CA ALA A 185 -23.17 12.88 -0.74
C ALA A 185 -21.63 12.86 -0.96
N LEU A 186 -21.05 11.67 -1.12
CA LEU A 186 -19.63 11.53 -1.50
C LEU A 186 -19.38 12.08 -2.91
N CYS A 187 -20.28 11.80 -3.86
CA CYS A 187 -20.16 12.28 -5.25
C CYS A 187 -20.36 13.79 -5.40
N GLU A 188 -21.17 14.42 -4.56
CA GLU A 188 -21.39 15.87 -4.57
C GLU A 188 -20.18 16.67 -4.06
N ASN A 189 -19.33 16.08 -3.23
CA ASN A 189 -18.21 16.76 -2.58
C ASN A 189 -16.83 16.25 -3.01
N LEU A 190 -16.71 15.72 -4.22
CA LEU A 190 -15.46 15.09 -4.69
C LEU A 190 -14.21 15.99 -4.60
N ALA A 191 -14.35 17.30 -4.85
CA ALA A 191 -13.23 18.23 -4.76
C ALA A 191 -12.58 18.30 -3.36
N GLN A 192 -13.30 17.88 -2.32
CA GLN A 192 -12.86 17.80 -0.93
C GLN A 192 -12.66 16.36 -0.45
N ALA A 193 -12.78 15.37 -1.34
CA ALA A 193 -12.66 13.98 -0.96
C ALA A 193 -11.22 13.66 -0.48
N ASP A 194 -11.14 12.75 0.46
CA ASP A 194 -9.87 12.15 0.85
C ASP A 194 -9.31 11.29 -0.28
N PHE A 195 -8.04 11.44 -0.61
CA PHE A 195 -7.39 10.68 -1.67
C PHE A 195 -5.91 10.40 -1.38
N MET A 196 -5.39 9.37 -2.03
CA MET A 196 -3.97 9.05 -2.09
C MET A 196 -3.50 8.99 -3.53
N LEU A 197 -2.33 9.55 -3.81
CA LEU A 197 -1.59 9.31 -5.05
C LEU A 197 -0.57 8.21 -4.78
N TYR A 198 -0.66 7.17 -5.56
CA TYR A 198 0.29 6.06 -5.53
C TYR A 198 1.15 6.02 -6.80
N GLY A 199 1.96 4.99 -6.94
CA GLY A 199 2.88 4.87 -8.05
C GLY A 199 2.24 5.01 -9.42
N MET A 200 1.12 4.33 -9.66
CA MET A 200 0.41 4.37 -10.95
C MET A 200 -1.11 4.58 -10.80
N SER A 201 -1.56 5.03 -9.63
CA SER A 201 -2.99 5.21 -9.37
C SER A 201 -3.30 6.41 -8.46
N LEU A 202 -4.49 6.97 -8.67
CA LEU A 202 -5.22 7.82 -7.74
C LEU A 202 -6.28 6.96 -7.06
N VAL A 203 -6.28 6.93 -5.75
CA VAL A 203 -7.29 6.23 -4.95
C VAL A 203 -8.09 7.26 -4.15
N ILE A 204 -9.40 7.33 -4.40
CA ILE A 204 -10.33 8.07 -3.56
C ILE A 204 -10.63 7.19 -2.34
N ALA A 205 -10.28 7.67 -1.17
CA ALA A 205 -10.52 7.00 0.10
C ALA A 205 -11.93 7.31 0.58
N LEU A 206 -12.76 6.30 0.73
CA LEU A 206 -14.16 6.43 1.05
C LEU A 206 -14.48 5.81 2.42
N PRO A 207 -15.25 6.48 3.29
CA PRO A 207 -15.84 5.81 4.43
C PRO A 207 -16.81 4.72 3.95
N SER A 208 -17.01 3.69 4.78
CA SER A 208 -18.00 2.68 4.46
C SER A 208 -19.41 3.29 4.35
N VAL A 209 -20.11 2.89 3.33
CA VAL A 209 -21.52 3.18 3.11
C VAL A 209 -22.43 2.03 3.52
N TYR A 210 -21.90 1.08 4.30
CA TYR A 210 -22.59 -0.08 4.85
C TYR A 210 -22.59 -0.01 6.39
N GLU A 211 -23.74 -0.12 7.00
CA GLU A 211 -23.94 0.15 8.43
C GLU A 211 -23.09 -0.74 9.36
N ASN A 212 -22.92 -2.01 8.99
CA ASN A 212 -22.26 -3.01 9.84
C ASN A 212 -20.81 -3.31 9.46
N HIS A 213 -20.25 -2.58 8.53
CA HIS A 213 -18.90 -2.81 7.99
C HIS A 213 -18.01 -1.59 8.14
N PRO A 214 -17.49 -1.28 9.35
CA PRO A 214 -16.59 -0.15 9.54
C PRO A 214 -15.24 -0.43 8.88
N GLN A 215 -15.03 0.10 7.67
CA GLN A 215 -13.83 -0.05 6.88
C GLN A 215 -13.57 1.14 5.98
N LEU A 216 -12.38 1.18 5.40
CA LEU A 216 -12.06 2.05 4.28
C LEU A 216 -12.46 1.34 2.98
N MET A 217 -13.16 2.02 2.09
CA MET A 217 -13.41 1.59 0.72
C MET A 217 -12.50 2.39 -0.21
N GLN A 218 -12.07 1.81 -1.32
CA GLN A 218 -11.06 2.39 -2.20
C GLN A 218 -11.56 2.44 -3.64
N ALA A 219 -11.87 3.65 -4.14
CA ALA A 219 -12.20 3.85 -5.55
C ALA A 219 -10.92 4.19 -6.31
N THR A 220 -10.40 3.22 -7.08
CA THR A 220 -9.10 3.30 -7.75
C THR A 220 -9.26 3.71 -9.21
N LEU A 221 -8.48 4.72 -9.62
CA LEU A 221 -8.33 5.15 -11.00
C LEU A 221 -6.84 5.10 -11.39
N TYR A 222 -6.50 4.36 -12.44
CA TYR A 222 -5.13 4.28 -12.89
C TYR A 222 -4.75 5.48 -13.76
N TYR A 223 -3.52 5.97 -13.68
CA TYR A 223 -3.07 7.17 -14.41
C TYR A 223 -3.30 7.10 -15.92
N PRO A 224 -3.12 5.97 -16.64
CA PRO A 224 -3.47 5.92 -18.06
C PRO A 224 -4.91 6.30 -18.39
N GLN A 225 -5.85 6.12 -17.45
CA GLN A 225 -7.27 6.44 -17.63
C GLN A 225 -7.59 7.92 -17.43
N ILE A 226 -6.83 8.62 -16.56
CA ILE A 226 -7.20 9.96 -16.08
C ILE A 226 -6.16 11.04 -16.38
N ARG A 227 -4.91 10.68 -16.73
CA ARG A 227 -3.81 11.63 -16.89
C ARG A 227 -4.09 12.72 -17.94
N ALA A 228 -4.76 12.39 -19.04
CA ALA A 228 -5.12 13.36 -20.07
C ALA A 228 -6.08 14.48 -19.59
N TYR A 229 -6.75 14.27 -18.46
CA TYR A 229 -7.68 15.20 -17.86
C TYR A 229 -7.10 16.04 -16.72
N MET A 230 -5.85 15.77 -16.34
CA MET A 230 -5.13 16.46 -15.27
C MET A 230 -4.57 17.80 -15.74
N THR A 231 -4.31 18.69 -14.78
CA THR A 231 -3.49 19.91 -15.02
C THR A 231 -2.08 19.54 -15.49
N GLU A 232 -1.37 20.45 -16.17
CA GLU A 232 0.00 20.21 -16.63
C GLU A 232 0.95 19.85 -15.48
N GLU A 233 0.78 20.48 -14.30
CA GLU A 233 1.57 20.15 -13.11
C GLU A 233 1.29 18.74 -12.64
N ALA A 234 0.03 18.36 -12.49
CA ALA A 234 -0.35 17.01 -12.09
C ALA A 234 0.13 15.96 -13.10
N GLN A 235 0.09 16.25 -14.42
CA GLN A 235 0.67 15.37 -15.44
C GLN A 235 2.17 15.16 -15.24
N ARG A 236 2.92 16.23 -14.92
CA ARG A 236 4.37 16.12 -14.63
C ARG A 236 4.64 15.29 -13.39
N GLN A 237 3.88 15.53 -12.31
CA GLN A 237 4.04 14.83 -11.04
C GLN A 237 3.56 13.37 -11.06
N THR A 238 2.70 12.99 -12.00
CA THR A 238 2.23 11.60 -12.18
C THR A 238 2.98 10.86 -13.28
N ASP A 239 4.00 11.46 -13.90
CA ASP A 239 4.83 10.83 -14.93
C ASP A 239 5.91 9.92 -14.35
N ASN A 240 5.50 9.02 -13.48
CA ASN A 240 6.39 8.09 -12.82
C ASN A 240 7.11 7.16 -13.81
N ALA A 241 6.46 6.85 -14.95
CA ALA A 241 7.06 5.99 -15.98
C ALA A 241 8.33 6.59 -16.61
N SER A 242 8.44 7.92 -16.66
CA SER A 242 9.66 8.59 -17.14
C SER A 242 10.77 8.70 -16.09
N LEU A 243 10.44 8.44 -14.81
CA LEU A 243 11.35 8.66 -13.69
C LEU A 243 11.86 7.36 -13.06
N TYR A 244 11.06 6.31 -13.08
CA TYR A 244 11.31 5.09 -12.29
C TYR A 244 11.20 3.84 -13.14
N ARG A 245 11.95 2.82 -12.73
CA ARG A 245 11.66 1.43 -13.07
C ARG A 245 10.61 0.88 -12.11
N PHE A 246 9.85 -0.11 -12.54
CA PHE A 246 8.77 -0.65 -11.74
C PHE A 246 9.00 -2.12 -11.39
N CYS A 247 8.57 -2.51 -10.21
CA CYS A 247 8.39 -3.92 -9.84
C CYS A 247 7.18 -4.05 -8.91
N ALA A 248 6.48 -5.19 -8.95
CA ALA A 248 5.46 -5.49 -7.97
C ALA A 248 6.04 -6.31 -6.82
N LEU A 249 5.72 -5.90 -5.58
CA LEU A 249 6.05 -6.67 -4.38
C LEU A 249 4.86 -7.53 -3.99
N THR A 250 5.10 -8.82 -3.72
CA THR A 250 4.01 -9.75 -3.37
C THR A 250 4.39 -10.64 -2.20
N TYR A 251 3.37 -11.00 -1.38
CA TYR A 251 3.50 -11.92 -0.25
C TYR A 251 2.50 -13.05 -0.37
N ASP A 252 2.93 -14.28 -0.16
CA ASP A 252 2.10 -15.48 -0.18
C ASP A 252 1.89 -16.04 1.24
N ASP A 253 0.87 -16.89 1.37
CA ASP A 253 0.54 -17.71 2.54
C ASP A 253 -0.16 -17.00 3.70
N GLY A 254 -0.21 -15.69 3.76
CA GLY A 254 -0.88 -14.94 4.82
C GLY A 254 -2.41 -15.10 4.91
N PRO A 255 -3.04 -14.40 5.84
CA PRO A 255 -2.45 -13.64 6.94
C PRO A 255 -1.87 -14.53 8.06
N ASN A 256 -0.84 -14.04 8.74
CA ASN A 256 -0.25 -14.68 9.90
C ASN A 256 -0.27 -13.72 11.10
N GLN A 257 -0.94 -14.08 12.19
CA GLN A 257 -1.15 -13.20 13.34
C GLN A 257 0.14 -12.69 14.01
N TRP A 258 1.29 -13.38 13.79
CA TRP A 258 2.57 -13.05 14.41
C TRP A 258 3.54 -12.35 13.45
N ILE A 259 3.37 -12.53 12.16
CA ILE A 259 4.35 -12.07 11.15
C ILE A 259 3.77 -10.96 10.29
N THR A 260 2.53 -11.09 9.79
CA THR A 260 1.89 -10.08 8.95
C THR A 260 1.95 -8.66 9.54
N PRO A 261 1.73 -8.43 10.86
CA PRO A 261 1.89 -7.10 11.44
C PRO A 261 3.29 -6.50 11.25
N HIS A 262 4.35 -7.31 11.34
CA HIS A 262 5.72 -6.83 11.12
C HIS A 262 5.99 -6.49 9.64
N VAL A 263 5.39 -7.26 8.71
CA VAL A 263 5.45 -6.93 7.27
C VAL A 263 4.75 -5.59 7.00
N LEU A 264 3.55 -5.40 7.57
CA LEU A 264 2.80 -4.14 7.44
C LEU A 264 3.54 -2.96 8.06
N ASP A 265 4.23 -3.16 9.20
CA ASP A 265 5.09 -2.12 9.77
C ASP A 265 6.26 -1.74 8.84
N ALA A 266 6.91 -2.74 8.24
CA ALA A 266 7.99 -2.52 7.28
C ALA A 266 7.50 -1.75 6.02
N LEU A 267 6.34 -2.13 5.48
CA LEU A 267 5.72 -1.47 4.34
C LEU A 267 5.30 -0.02 4.68
N MET A 268 4.68 0.20 5.84
CA MET A 268 4.32 1.53 6.30
C MET A 268 5.56 2.43 6.45
N GLN A 269 6.63 1.94 7.09
CA GLN A 269 7.85 2.72 7.32
C GLN A 269 8.58 3.10 6.02
N THR A 270 8.46 2.28 4.99
CA THR A 270 9.09 2.52 3.67
C THR A 270 8.15 3.23 2.69
N GLY A 271 6.87 3.37 3.00
CA GLY A 271 5.87 3.92 2.09
C GLY A 271 5.56 3.03 0.89
N ALA A 272 5.96 1.76 0.96
CA ALA A 272 5.75 0.81 -0.11
C ALA A 272 4.40 0.11 0.02
N ARG A 273 3.82 -0.25 -1.14
CA ARG A 273 2.64 -1.12 -1.19
C ARG A 273 3.01 -2.49 -1.75
N ALA A 274 2.18 -3.47 -1.45
CA ALA A 274 2.34 -4.85 -1.91
C ALA A 274 1.01 -5.46 -2.32
N THR A 275 1.07 -6.63 -2.93
CA THR A 275 -0.08 -7.51 -3.15
C THR A 275 0.06 -8.74 -2.27
N PHE A 276 -0.97 -9.03 -1.48
CA PHE A 276 -1.02 -10.21 -0.60
C PHE A 276 -1.86 -11.30 -1.24
N PHE A 277 -1.26 -12.46 -1.48
CA PHE A 277 -1.94 -13.66 -1.95
C PHE A 277 -2.32 -14.52 -0.74
N LEU A 278 -3.53 -14.29 -0.23
CA LEU A 278 -3.97 -14.85 1.04
C LEU A 278 -4.57 -16.25 0.89
N VAL A 279 -4.28 -17.12 1.84
CA VAL A 279 -4.93 -18.42 1.98
C VAL A 279 -6.32 -18.22 2.60
N GLY A 280 -7.39 -18.60 1.90
CA GLY A 280 -8.77 -18.27 2.27
C GLY A 280 -9.20 -18.79 3.65
N SER A 281 -8.69 -19.95 4.10
CA SER A 281 -8.94 -20.43 5.46
C SER A 281 -8.33 -19.49 6.51
N ARG A 282 -7.15 -18.93 6.25
CA ARG A 282 -6.50 -17.95 7.12
C ARG A 282 -7.20 -16.59 7.09
N VAL A 283 -7.73 -16.20 5.92
CA VAL A 283 -8.61 -15.01 5.84
C VAL A 283 -9.80 -15.17 6.77
N SER A 284 -10.41 -16.35 6.83
CA SER A 284 -11.52 -16.63 7.75
C SER A 284 -11.10 -16.56 9.24
N ASP A 285 -9.88 -17.04 9.56
CA ASP A 285 -9.38 -17.07 10.94
C ASP A 285 -8.86 -15.70 11.41
N PHE A 286 -8.32 -14.89 10.51
CA PHE A 286 -7.65 -13.62 10.78
C PHE A 286 -8.19 -12.47 9.92
N ALA A 287 -9.52 -12.40 9.77
CA ALA A 287 -10.20 -11.39 8.94
C ALA A 287 -9.78 -9.94 9.28
N TYR A 288 -9.46 -9.66 10.55
CA TYR A 288 -8.99 -8.33 10.98
C TYR A 288 -7.64 -7.94 10.37
N LEU A 289 -6.75 -8.92 10.09
CA LEU A 289 -5.48 -8.67 9.39
C LEU A 289 -5.70 -8.47 7.90
N ALA A 290 -6.47 -9.34 7.23
CA ALA A 290 -6.82 -9.15 5.83
C ALA A 290 -7.48 -7.77 5.60
N ARG A 291 -8.31 -7.32 6.57
CA ARG A 291 -8.89 -5.99 6.57
C ARG A 291 -7.83 -4.90 6.74
N GLN A 292 -6.83 -5.12 7.60
CA GLN A 292 -5.72 -4.18 7.77
C GLN A 292 -4.89 -4.06 6.50
N GLU A 293 -4.51 -5.17 5.88
CA GLU A 293 -3.79 -5.19 4.61
C GLU A 293 -4.54 -4.38 3.54
N HIS A 294 -5.85 -4.60 3.43
CA HIS A 294 -6.70 -3.85 2.51
C HIS A 294 -6.77 -2.35 2.86
N ASP A 295 -7.10 -2.01 4.12
CA ASP A 295 -7.34 -0.63 4.55
C ASP A 295 -6.05 0.22 4.53
N GLU A 296 -4.87 -0.42 4.54
CA GLU A 296 -3.56 0.23 4.38
C GLU A 296 -3.16 0.42 2.89
N GLY A 297 -4.06 0.08 1.95
CA GLY A 297 -3.88 0.33 0.52
C GLY A 297 -3.16 -0.78 -0.24
N HIS A 298 -2.95 -1.94 0.36
CA HIS A 298 -2.39 -3.09 -0.33
C HIS A 298 -3.45 -3.79 -1.18
N ALA A 299 -3.04 -4.42 -2.29
CA ALA A 299 -3.94 -5.25 -3.08
C ALA A 299 -4.09 -6.63 -2.45
N ILE A 300 -5.33 -7.15 -2.46
CA ILE A 300 -5.64 -8.46 -1.90
C ILE A 300 -6.02 -9.42 -3.01
N ALA A 301 -5.29 -10.53 -3.07
CA ALA A 301 -5.46 -11.62 -4.02
C ALA A 301 -5.61 -12.95 -3.27
N THR A 302 -5.74 -14.06 -3.98
CA THR A 302 -5.91 -15.35 -3.32
C THR A 302 -4.78 -16.32 -3.60
N HIS A 303 -4.38 -17.07 -2.55
CA HIS A 303 -3.54 -18.27 -2.65
C HIS A 303 -4.38 -19.53 -2.47
N PHE A 304 -5.60 -19.51 -3.00
CA PHE A 304 -6.67 -20.47 -2.83
C PHE A 304 -7.22 -20.57 -1.39
N TYR A 305 -8.17 -21.49 -1.16
CA TYR A 305 -8.77 -21.63 0.17
C TYR A 305 -7.87 -22.39 1.14
N GLU A 306 -7.16 -23.41 0.63
CA GLU A 306 -6.17 -24.21 1.34
C GLU A 306 -4.89 -24.27 0.51
N HIS A 307 -3.72 -24.24 1.15
CA HIS A 307 -2.44 -24.37 0.47
C HIS A 307 -2.21 -25.82 0.03
N LEU A 308 -2.83 -26.21 -1.06
CA LEU A 308 -2.70 -27.56 -1.64
C LEU A 308 -1.93 -27.51 -2.94
N TYR A 309 -0.99 -28.43 -3.09
CA TYR A 309 -0.30 -28.61 -4.36
C TYR A 309 -1.23 -29.26 -5.39
N ALA A 310 -1.21 -28.75 -6.62
CA ALA A 310 -2.04 -29.28 -7.70
C ALA A 310 -1.57 -30.68 -8.13
N ASN A 311 -2.50 -31.59 -8.18
CA ASN A 311 -2.38 -32.91 -8.83
C ASN A 311 -3.70 -33.29 -9.50
N GLN A 312 -3.69 -34.35 -10.29
CA GLN A 312 -4.90 -34.73 -11.08
C GLN A 312 -6.09 -35.11 -10.20
N GLU A 313 -5.85 -35.73 -9.06
CA GLU A 313 -6.90 -36.16 -8.12
C GLU A 313 -7.60 -34.98 -7.41
N GLN A 314 -6.94 -33.83 -7.39
CA GLN A 314 -7.42 -32.63 -6.66
C GLN A 314 -8.12 -31.60 -7.56
N SER A 315 -8.24 -31.85 -8.87
CA SER A 315 -8.82 -30.87 -9.81
C SER A 315 -10.21 -30.38 -9.39
N GLY A 316 -11.07 -31.27 -8.93
CA GLY A 316 -12.41 -30.93 -8.46
C GLY A 316 -12.40 -30.08 -7.18
N LYS A 317 -11.41 -30.28 -6.29
CA LYS A 317 -11.26 -29.48 -5.07
C LYS A 317 -10.94 -28.02 -5.38
N PHE A 318 -10.02 -27.75 -6.31
CA PHE A 318 -9.64 -26.39 -6.67
C PHE A 318 -10.80 -25.58 -7.23
N ARG A 319 -11.61 -26.18 -8.09
CA ARG A 319 -12.85 -25.55 -8.58
C ARG A 319 -13.87 -25.31 -7.47
N ALA A 320 -14.05 -26.26 -6.57
CA ALA A 320 -14.96 -26.11 -5.43
C ALA A 320 -14.50 -25.07 -4.39
N MET A 321 -13.21 -24.69 -4.39
CA MET A 321 -12.67 -23.64 -3.53
C MET A 321 -13.07 -22.22 -3.96
N TYR A 322 -13.43 -22.02 -5.24
CA TYR A 322 -13.74 -20.70 -5.77
C TYR A 322 -14.78 -19.95 -4.92
N ASP A 323 -15.94 -20.56 -4.70
CA ASP A 323 -16.99 -19.95 -3.87
C ASP A 323 -16.58 -19.76 -2.41
N LYS A 324 -15.77 -20.69 -1.86
CA LYS A 324 -15.27 -20.56 -0.48
C LYS A 324 -14.31 -19.39 -0.35
N VAL A 325 -13.41 -19.22 -1.31
CA VAL A 325 -12.47 -18.10 -1.36
C VAL A 325 -13.24 -16.78 -1.43
N ASN A 326 -14.15 -16.65 -2.39
CA ASN A 326 -14.93 -15.43 -2.58
C ASN A 326 -15.70 -15.07 -1.31
N ARG A 327 -16.41 -16.03 -0.69
CA ARG A 327 -17.12 -15.77 0.57
C ARG A 327 -16.19 -15.34 1.70
N ALA A 328 -15.01 -15.95 1.86
CA ALA A 328 -14.06 -15.57 2.90
C ALA A 328 -13.55 -14.14 2.71
N HIS A 329 -13.20 -13.77 1.49
CA HIS A 329 -12.71 -12.42 1.17
C HIS A 329 -13.83 -11.38 1.30
N ILE A 330 -15.02 -11.63 0.74
CA ILE A 330 -16.16 -10.73 0.87
C ILE A 330 -16.51 -10.51 2.36
N ALA A 331 -16.56 -11.56 3.16
CA ALA A 331 -16.82 -11.42 4.59
C ALA A 331 -15.73 -10.63 5.34
N ALA A 332 -14.46 -10.72 4.92
CA ALA A 332 -13.35 -10.03 5.57
C ALA A 332 -13.19 -8.59 5.07
N ILE A 333 -13.23 -8.34 3.77
CA ILE A 333 -12.84 -7.07 3.15
C ILE A 333 -13.89 -6.48 2.21
N GLY A 334 -15.04 -7.13 2.03
CA GLY A 334 -16.16 -6.65 1.22
C GLY A 334 -16.08 -7.00 -0.26
N ILE A 335 -14.93 -7.41 -0.78
CA ILE A 335 -14.72 -7.71 -2.21
C ILE A 335 -14.10 -9.09 -2.43
N ALA A 336 -14.41 -9.70 -3.56
CA ALA A 336 -13.78 -10.95 -4.01
C ALA A 336 -12.39 -10.67 -4.61
N PRO A 337 -11.44 -11.62 -4.55
CA PRO A 337 -10.13 -11.45 -5.17
C PRO A 337 -10.23 -11.49 -6.70
N ALA A 338 -9.50 -10.60 -7.38
CA ALA A 338 -9.52 -10.51 -8.84
C ALA A 338 -8.58 -11.50 -9.54
N TYR A 339 -7.55 -12.00 -8.85
CA TYR A 339 -6.55 -12.94 -9.39
C TYR A 339 -5.98 -13.82 -8.27
N ALA A 340 -5.23 -14.85 -8.68
CA ALA A 340 -4.71 -15.87 -7.79
C ALA A 340 -3.22 -16.15 -8.05
N ARG A 341 -2.55 -16.75 -7.07
CA ARG A 341 -1.29 -17.45 -7.26
C ARG A 341 -1.42 -18.92 -6.89
N ALA A 342 -0.90 -19.79 -7.73
CA ALA A 342 -0.98 -21.22 -7.51
C ALA A 342 0.03 -21.67 -6.44
N PRO A 343 -0.38 -22.43 -5.40
CA PRO A 343 0.54 -23.01 -4.44
C PRO A 343 1.71 -23.74 -5.11
N GLY A 344 2.93 -23.41 -4.69
CA GLY A 344 4.16 -23.95 -5.25
C GLY A 344 4.39 -23.64 -6.73
N GLY A 345 3.77 -22.58 -7.26
CA GLY A 345 3.93 -22.14 -8.65
C GLY A 345 3.32 -23.07 -9.71
N GLN A 346 2.42 -23.96 -9.35
CA GLN A 346 1.87 -25.00 -10.24
C GLN A 346 0.78 -24.47 -11.19
N TRP A 347 1.03 -23.35 -11.83
CA TRP A 347 0.09 -22.61 -12.67
C TRP A 347 -0.43 -23.42 -13.88
N GLN A 348 0.41 -24.25 -14.53
CA GLN A 348 -0.02 -25.02 -15.71
C GLN A 348 -1.17 -25.98 -15.39
N ARG A 349 -1.07 -26.65 -14.24
CA ARG A 349 -2.13 -27.53 -13.77
C ARG A 349 -3.37 -26.74 -13.34
N MET A 350 -3.19 -25.65 -12.60
CA MET A 350 -4.29 -24.80 -12.16
C MET A 350 -5.05 -24.19 -13.34
N GLY A 351 -4.35 -23.67 -14.35
CA GLY A 351 -4.97 -23.17 -15.57
C GLY A 351 -5.79 -24.26 -16.29
N SER A 352 -5.25 -25.48 -16.41
CA SER A 352 -5.97 -26.61 -17.02
C SER A 352 -7.20 -27.07 -16.22
N TYR A 353 -7.26 -26.78 -14.92
CA TYR A 353 -8.43 -27.09 -14.09
C TYR A 353 -9.57 -26.08 -14.23
N GLY A 354 -9.33 -24.94 -14.90
CA GLY A 354 -10.33 -23.89 -15.08
C GLY A 354 -10.74 -23.28 -13.73
N VAL A 355 -9.74 -22.78 -12.97
CA VAL A 355 -9.95 -22.24 -11.61
C VAL A 355 -10.64 -20.90 -11.58
N GLY A 356 -10.77 -20.20 -12.72
CA GLY A 356 -11.57 -18.99 -12.86
C GLY A 356 -10.82 -17.68 -12.59
N TRP A 357 -9.55 -17.71 -12.14
CA TRP A 357 -8.72 -16.53 -11.91
C TRP A 357 -7.56 -16.43 -12.91
N PRO A 358 -7.08 -15.21 -13.23
CA PRO A 358 -5.73 -15.00 -13.73
C PRO A 358 -4.69 -15.52 -12.72
N LEU A 359 -3.59 -16.10 -13.21
CA LEU A 359 -2.58 -16.76 -12.36
C LEU A 359 -1.28 -15.97 -12.38
N ILE A 360 -0.99 -15.26 -11.31
CA ILE A 360 0.19 -14.42 -11.18
C ILE A 360 1.37 -15.25 -10.68
N GLN A 361 2.48 -15.16 -11.40
CA GLN A 361 3.76 -15.80 -11.10
C GLN A 361 4.78 -14.73 -10.64
N TRP A 362 6.07 -15.03 -10.68
CA TRP A 362 7.13 -14.13 -10.25
C TRP A 362 8.40 -14.28 -11.09
N THR A 363 9.27 -13.30 -11.02
CA THR A 363 10.57 -13.27 -11.69
C THR A 363 11.74 -13.12 -10.72
N ALA A 364 11.47 -12.76 -9.47
CA ALA A 364 12.48 -12.62 -8.41
C ALA A 364 12.01 -13.28 -7.13
N GLU A 365 12.86 -14.11 -6.52
CA GLU A 365 12.62 -14.75 -5.23
C GLU A 365 13.94 -15.00 -4.49
N ALA A 366 13.89 -15.20 -3.18
CA ALA A 366 15.04 -15.52 -2.35
C ALA A 366 14.85 -16.79 -1.50
N GLN A 367 13.80 -17.57 -1.76
CA GLN A 367 13.41 -18.76 -0.99
C GLN A 367 13.27 -18.45 0.52
N ASP A 368 12.67 -17.32 0.85
CA ASP A 368 12.48 -16.83 2.22
C ASP A 368 11.56 -17.74 3.06
N TRP A 369 10.76 -18.59 2.41
CA TRP A 369 9.97 -19.65 3.01
C TRP A 369 10.81 -20.82 3.56
N SER A 370 12.06 -21.01 3.11
CA SER A 370 12.92 -22.10 3.48
C SER A 370 13.54 -21.91 4.87
N GLY A 371 14.27 -22.94 5.36
CA GLY A 371 14.97 -22.88 6.63
C GLY A 371 14.09 -23.15 7.86
N GLY A 372 14.61 -22.84 9.05
CA GLY A 372 13.91 -23.05 10.32
C GLY A 372 12.80 -22.06 10.61
N ASP A 373 12.34 -21.98 11.86
CA ASP A 373 11.18 -21.16 12.27
C ASP A 373 11.30 -19.68 11.94
N GLN A 374 12.52 -19.13 11.95
CA GLN A 374 12.76 -17.73 11.62
C GLN A 374 12.93 -17.46 10.13
N GLY A 375 13.13 -18.49 9.30
CA GLY A 375 13.49 -18.37 7.89
C GLY A 375 15.00 -18.17 7.67
N PRO A 376 15.44 -18.01 6.39
CA PRO A 376 16.83 -17.72 6.05
C PRO A 376 17.27 -16.36 6.63
N ASP A 377 18.56 -16.11 6.61
CA ASP A 377 19.13 -14.83 7.05
C ASP A 377 18.53 -13.64 6.28
N ALA A 378 18.03 -12.65 7.02
CA ALA A 378 17.32 -11.51 6.46
C ALA A 378 18.19 -10.65 5.53
N TYR A 379 19.47 -10.46 5.87
CA TYR A 379 20.41 -9.68 5.05
C TYR A 379 20.71 -10.39 3.72
N ARG A 380 20.90 -11.72 3.76
CA ARG A 380 21.06 -12.51 2.54
C ARG A 380 19.82 -12.45 1.65
N THR A 381 18.63 -12.63 2.25
CA THR A 381 17.35 -12.53 1.54
C THR A 381 17.21 -11.17 0.87
N ALA A 382 17.44 -10.08 1.61
CA ALA A 382 17.35 -8.73 1.10
C ALA A 382 18.30 -8.46 -0.08
N ASN A 383 19.56 -8.91 0.02
CA ASN A 383 20.53 -8.74 -1.06
C ASN A 383 20.15 -9.56 -2.32
N THR A 384 19.64 -10.78 -2.12
CA THR A 384 19.18 -11.62 -3.23
C THR A 384 18.04 -10.96 -3.98
N ILE A 385 17.01 -10.50 -3.26
CA ILE A 385 15.87 -9.76 -3.86
C ILE A 385 16.36 -8.50 -4.56
N ALA A 386 17.16 -7.67 -3.87
CA ALA A 386 17.67 -6.44 -4.46
C ALA A 386 18.47 -6.70 -5.74
N ALA A 387 19.27 -7.76 -5.82
CA ALA A 387 20.08 -8.09 -6.99
C ALA A 387 19.27 -8.71 -8.15
N SER A 388 18.29 -9.56 -7.84
CA SER A 388 17.53 -10.31 -8.86
C SER A 388 16.37 -9.54 -9.48
N THR A 389 15.87 -8.50 -8.80
CA THR A 389 14.74 -7.70 -9.29
C THR A 389 15.08 -6.97 -10.57
N LYS A 390 14.20 -7.09 -11.57
CA LYS A 390 14.28 -6.44 -12.89
C LYS A 390 13.04 -5.59 -13.13
N ASP A 391 13.16 -4.68 -14.08
CA ASP A 391 12.06 -3.82 -14.51
C ASP A 391 10.86 -4.64 -15.01
N GLY A 392 9.68 -4.23 -14.63
CA GLY A 392 8.44 -4.95 -14.90
C GLY A 392 8.29 -6.27 -14.14
N GLY A 393 9.24 -6.63 -13.27
CA GLY A 393 9.27 -7.91 -12.55
C GLY A 393 8.31 -7.95 -11.37
N ILE A 394 8.03 -9.18 -10.92
CA ILE A 394 7.22 -9.48 -9.73
C ILE A 394 8.11 -10.20 -8.72
N ILE A 395 8.14 -9.69 -7.51
CA ILE A 395 8.93 -10.22 -6.38
C ILE A 395 8.02 -11.13 -5.55
N LEU A 396 8.47 -12.36 -5.31
CA LEU A 396 7.84 -13.29 -4.38
C LEU A 396 8.52 -13.24 -3.02
N MET A 397 7.71 -12.99 -2.00
CA MET A 397 8.02 -13.13 -0.56
C MET A 397 6.90 -13.89 0.13
N HIS A 398 7.07 -14.19 1.41
CA HIS A 398 6.06 -14.83 2.26
C HIS A 398 5.98 -14.10 3.61
N ASP A 399 4.77 -13.86 4.10
CA ASP A 399 4.57 -13.24 5.42
C ASP A 399 4.44 -14.28 6.56
N MET A 400 5.26 -15.33 6.48
CA MET A 400 5.24 -16.48 7.37
C MET A 400 6.47 -16.60 8.28
N LYS A 401 7.50 -15.81 8.04
CA LYS A 401 8.78 -15.86 8.77
C LYS A 401 9.21 -14.46 9.17
N ILE A 402 9.73 -14.33 10.40
CA ILE A 402 10.15 -13.01 10.92
C ILE A 402 11.29 -12.40 10.11
N ASN A 403 12.18 -13.24 9.56
CA ASN A 403 13.25 -12.75 8.72
C ASN A 403 12.78 -12.26 7.35
N SER A 404 11.62 -12.69 6.85
CA SER A 404 11.00 -12.11 5.66
C SER A 404 10.58 -10.66 5.92
N ALA A 405 9.94 -10.37 7.06
CA ALA A 405 9.60 -9.00 7.46
C ALA A 405 10.85 -8.12 7.60
N LYS A 406 11.90 -8.62 8.30
CA LYS A 406 13.16 -7.88 8.42
C LYS A 406 13.86 -7.65 7.07
N ALA A 407 13.80 -8.62 6.16
CA ALA A 407 14.34 -8.47 4.82
C ALA A 407 13.61 -7.37 4.03
N THR A 408 12.29 -7.24 4.23
CA THR A 408 11.46 -6.20 3.62
C THR A 408 11.98 -4.80 3.94
N GLU A 409 12.23 -4.51 5.21
CA GLU A 409 12.84 -3.24 5.64
C GLU A 409 14.18 -2.94 4.97
N MET A 410 14.93 -3.98 4.62
CA MET A 410 16.29 -3.87 4.07
C MET A 410 16.31 -3.77 2.55
N PHE A 411 15.45 -4.51 1.81
CA PHE A 411 15.55 -4.52 0.35
C PHE A 411 14.77 -3.38 -0.31
N ILE A 412 13.71 -2.87 0.30
CA ILE A 412 12.94 -1.77 -0.29
C ILE A 412 13.83 -0.53 -0.52
N PRO A 413 14.57 -0.01 0.48
CA PRO A 413 15.48 1.11 0.23
C PRO A 413 16.52 0.82 -0.85
N LYS A 414 17.06 -0.41 -0.90
CA LYS A 414 18.02 -0.81 -1.94
C LYS A 414 17.42 -0.82 -3.35
N LEU A 415 16.14 -1.18 -3.49
CA LEU A 415 15.44 -1.10 -4.77
C LEU A 415 15.19 0.35 -5.16
N GLU A 416 14.82 1.19 -4.20
CA GLU A 416 14.64 2.63 -4.43
C GLU A 416 15.94 3.33 -4.85
N GLU A 417 17.07 3.01 -4.18
CA GLU A 417 18.40 3.47 -4.59
C GLU A 417 18.76 3.04 -6.01
N ARG A 418 18.24 1.92 -6.48
CA ARG A 418 18.38 1.45 -7.86
C ARG A 418 17.36 2.09 -8.82
N GLY A 419 16.56 3.05 -8.38
CA GLY A 419 15.55 3.75 -9.17
C GLY A 419 14.26 2.96 -9.39
N PHE A 420 13.93 1.98 -8.52
CA PHE A 420 12.64 1.30 -8.57
C PHE A 420 11.58 2.01 -7.75
N MET A 421 10.36 2.00 -8.27
CA MET A 421 9.14 2.27 -7.53
C MET A 421 8.35 0.97 -7.41
N LEU A 422 7.94 0.63 -6.18
CA LEU A 422 7.22 -0.60 -5.91
C LEU A 422 5.73 -0.37 -6.13
N LEU A 423 5.10 -1.28 -6.87
CA LEU A 423 3.69 -1.24 -7.24
C LEU A 423 2.94 -2.45 -6.68
N THR A 424 1.62 -2.37 -6.64
CA THR A 424 0.77 -3.56 -6.58
C THR A 424 0.76 -4.27 -7.94
N VAL A 425 0.27 -5.52 -7.97
CA VAL A 425 0.10 -6.25 -9.24
C VAL A 425 -0.86 -5.50 -10.16
N ASP A 426 -1.97 -4.98 -9.62
CA ASP A 426 -2.94 -4.20 -10.40
C ASP A 426 -2.30 -3.01 -11.11
N GLU A 427 -1.50 -2.21 -10.38
CA GLU A 427 -0.81 -1.05 -10.95
C GLU A 427 0.21 -1.45 -12.01
N LEU A 428 0.94 -2.56 -11.76
CA LEU A 428 1.97 -3.04 -12.68
C LEU A 428 1.37 -3.42 -14.05
N PHE A 429 0.18 -4.02 -14.08
CA PHE A 429 -0.47 -4.39 -15.34
C PHE A 429 -1.27 -3.23 -15.93
N ALA A 430 -1.96 -2.45 -15.10
CA ALA A 430 -2.77 -1.32 -15.54
C ALA A 430 -1.94 -0.21 -16.21
N LYS A 431 -0.67 0.00 -15.80
CA LYS A 431 0.21 1.01 -16.42
C LYS A 431 0.41 0.80 -17.91
N ASP A 432 0.41 -0.44 -18.38
CA ASP A 432 0.58 -0.82 -19.79
C ASP A 432 -0.77 -1.21 -20.45
N GLY A 433 -1.91 -0.97 -19.79
CA GLY A 433 -3.24 -1.28 -20.30
C GLY A 433 -3.52 -2.78 -20.45
N VAL A 434 -2.78 -3.63 -19.74
CA VAL A 434 -2.92 -5.09 -19.82
C VAL A 434 -4.12 -5.54 -18.99
N THR A 435 -5.07 -6.24 -19.64
CA THR A 435 -6.17 -6.92 -18.96
C THR A 435 -5.77 -8.35 -18.62
N LEU A 436 -5.96 -8.74 -17.37
CA LEU A 436 -5.68 -10.09 -16.89
C LEU A 436 -6.85 -11.03 -17.23
N GLU A 437 -6.57 -12.11 -17.93
CA GLU A 437 -7.56 -13.09 -18.37
C GLU A 437 -7.56 -14.33 -17.46
N ALA A 438 -8.75 -14.84 -17.14
CA ALA A 438 -8.92 -16.03 -16.31
C ALA A 438 -8.17 -17.24 -16.90
N ASN A 439 -7.53 -18.01 -16.01
CA ASN A 439 -6.77 -19.22 -16.32
C ASN A 439 -5.50 -18.99 -17.16
N GLN A 440 -5.12 -17.74 -17.42
CA GLN A 440 -3.84 -17.39 -18.03
C GLN A 440 -2.80 -17.07 -16.95
N ALA A 441 -1.52 -17.28 -17.27
CA ALA A 441 -0.43 -17.03 -16.33
C ALA A 441 0.41 -15.81 -16.75
N TYR A 442 0.83 -15.01 -15.74
CA TYR A 442 1.53 -13.75 -15.93
C TYR A 442 2.73 -13.68 -14.98
N TRP A 443 3.92 -13.35 -15.48
CA TRP A 443 5.17 -13.31 -14.72
C TRP A 443 5.72 -11.92 -14.48
N ARG A 444 5.36 -10.99 -15.34
CA ARG A 444 5.88 -9.64 -15.38
C ARG A 444 4.94 -8.75 -16.19
N CYS A 445 5.19 -7.43 -16.17
CA CYS A 445 4.62 -6.52 -17.14
C CYS A 445 5.62 -5.40 -17.45
N LEU A 446 6.13 -5.40 -18.67
CA LEU A 446 6.99 -4.34 -19.21
C LEU A 446 6.65 -4.16 -20.69
N ASP A 447 6.21 -2.96 -21.06
CA ASP A 447 5.75 -2.62 -22.40
C ASP A 447 4.71 -3.63 -22.95
N GLY A 448 3.80 -4.09 -22.09
CA GLY A 448 2.79 -5.08 -22.41
C GLY A 448 3.28 -6.54 -22.50
N VAL A 449 4.58 -6.80 -22.31
CA VAL A 449 5.15 -8.16 -22.29
C VAL A 449 4.93 -8.79 -20.90
N THR A 450 4.18 -9.89 -20.88
CA THR A 450 3.69 -10.53 -19.63
C THR A 450 4.25 -11.92 -19.37
N THR A 451 4.94 -12.51 -20.34
CA THR A 451 5.46 -13.88 -20.27
C THR A 451 6.82 -13.96 -19.58
N GLN A 452 7.18 -15.16 -19.16
CA GLN A 452 8.53 -15.50 -18.71
C GLN A 452 9.49 -15.45 -19.93
N TYR A 453 10.75 -15.09 -19.68
CA TYR A 453 11.80 -15.04 -20.73
C TYR A 453 12.11 -16.41 -21.32
#